data_00b08787312c0e4038808746e79e72f6
#
_entry.id   00b08787312c0e4038808746e79e72f6
#
_cell.length_a   1.000
_cell.length_b   1.000
_cell.length_c   1.000
_cell.angle_alpha   90.00
_cell.angle_beta   90.00
_cell.angle_gamma   90.00
#
_symmetry.space_group_name_H-M   'P 1'
#
loop_
_entity.id
_entity.type
_entity.pdbx_description
1 polymer ?
#
loop_
_entity_poly.entity_id
_entity_poly.type
_entity_poly.pdbx_seq_one_letter_code
_entity_poly.pdbx_strand_id
1 'polypeptide(L)'
;ELMHFLQKHGVEVWIVSASLEELVRMVASNPIYGLELPPERVIGVNLMLHKPDGSVTVGALERKDGHVGLEYYFYPERLAWRMGTVPFAPMTWYGGKVAAILEWIDDAQRPILVAGDSPNDFYMQFHVAADEGGIRLRIHRSDEHRQALTDRQQHQQSGNLNPMPTDGWIEVTAEDLGV
;
A
#
# COMPACT_ATOMS: atom_id res chain seq x y z
N GLU A 1 -11.25 10.80 6.93
CA GLU A 1 -12.71 10.61 6.81
C GLU A 1 -13.09 9.42 5.92
N LEU A 2 -12.58 9.31 4.67
CA LEU A 2 -12.93 8.22 3.74
C LEU A 2 -12.64 6.82 4.31
N MET A 3 -11.45 6.61 4.86
CA MET A 3 -11.08 5.31 5.43
C MET A 3 -12.01 4.86 6.55
N HIS A 4 -12.32 5.75 7.48
CA HIS A 4 -13.27 5.46 8.57
C HIS A 4 -14.68 5.20 8.06
N PHE A 5 -15.11 5.96 7.03
CA PHE A 5 -16.39 5.72 6.39
C PHE A 5 -16.46 4.31 5.80
N LEU A 6 -15.45 3.89 5.06
CA LEU A 6 -15.36 2.56 4.45
C LEU A 6 -15.37 1.46 5.52
N GLN A 7 -14.51 1.59 6.54
CA GLN A 7 -14.45 0.63 7.66
C GLN A 7 -15.79 0.51 8.38
N LYS A 8 -16.48 1.63 8.65
CA LYS A 8 -17.80 1.65 9.28
C LYS A 8 -18.86 0.91 8.46
N HIS A 9 -18.69 0.85 7.14
CA HIS A 9 -19.61 0.14 6.24
C HIS A 9 -19.14 -1.28 5.90
N GLY A 10 -18.19 -1.82 6.67
CA GLY A 10 -17.75 -3.21 6.53
C GLY A 10 -16.76 -3.44 5.38
N VAL A 11 -16.20 -2.35 4.79
CA VAL A 11 -15.18 -2.47 3.76
C VAL A 11 -13.82 -2.64 4.42
N GLU A 12 -13.09 -3.66 4.03
CA GLU A 12 -11.70 -3.85 4.44
C GLU A 12 -10.79 -2.81 3.82
N VAL A 13 -10.08 -2.06 4.66
CA VAL A 13 -9.16 -1.03 4.23
C VAL A 13 -7.73 -1.46 4.51
N TRP A 14 -6.88 -1.39 3.49
CA TRP A 14 -5.47 -1.75 3.55
C TRP A 14 -4.59 -0.58 3.10
N ILE A 15 -3.39 -0.49 3.63
CA ILE A 15 -2.33 0.39 3.13
C ILE A 15 -1.25 -0.46 2.46
N VAL A 16 -0.90 -0.12 1.22
CA VAL A 16 0.23 -0.70 0.49
C VAL A 16 1.21 0.43 0.13
N SER A 17 2.26 0.57 0.92
CA SER A 17 3.18 1.71 0.88
C SER A 17 4.53 1.35 0.28
N ALA A 18 5.14 2.29 -0.44
CA ALA A 18 6.54 2.20 -0.89
C ALA A 18 7.56 2.57 0.20
N SER A 19 7.10 2.88 1.41
CA SER A 19 7.95 3.17 2.57
C SER A 19 8.15 1.91 3.43
N LEU A 20 9.06 1.99 4.40
CA LEU A 20 9.29 0.89 5.35
C LEU A 20 8.00 0.54 6.10
N GLU A 21 7.64 -0.74 6.12
CA GLU A 21 6.38 -1.22 6.69
C GLU A 21 6.22 -0.82 8.15
N GLU A 22 7.28 -0.96 8.95
CA GLU A 22 7.27 -0.64 10.37
C GLU A 22 6.93 0.84 10.61
N LEU A 23 7.53 1.75 9.82
CA LEU A 23 7.27 3.19 9.96
C LEU A 23 5.83 3.54 9.57
N VAL A 24 5.34 2.96 8.46
CA VAL A 24 3.96 3.20 8.01
C VAL A 24 2.98 2.68 9.06
N ARG A 25 3.23 1.51 9.62
CA ARG A 25 2.38 0.91 10.65
C ARG A 25 2.35 1.74 11.93
N MET A 26 3.50 2.23 12.38
CA MET A 26 3.59 3.11 13.55
C MET A 26 2.71 4.37 13.41
N VAL A 27 2.54 4.87 12.20
CA VAL A 27 1.68 6.04 11.93
C VAL A 27 0.23 5.60 11.70
N ALA A 28 -0.01 4.65 10.81
CA ALA A 28 -1.36 4.29 10.36
C ALA A 28 -2.19 3.58 11.45
N SER A 29 -1.53 2.83 12.34
CA SER A 29 -2.20 2.09 13.40
C SER A 29 -2.21 2.82 14.75
N ASN A 30 -1.55 3.99 14.84
CA ASN A 30 -1.52 4.75 16.08
C ASN A 30 -2.77 5.64 16.19
N PRO A 31 -3.57 5.51 17.26
CA PRO A 31 -4.81 6.29 17.44
C PRO A 31 -4.56 7.80 17.54
N ILE A 32 -3.34 8.24 17.90
CA ILE A 32 -2.99 9.66 17.95
C ILE A 32 -3.14 10.35 16.59
N TYR A 33 -2.91 9.62 15.49
CA TYR A 33 -3.02 10.17 14.13
C TYR A 33 -4.41 9.96 13.51
N GLY A 34 -5.34 9.32 14.22
CA GLY A 34 -6.74 9.17 13.82
C GLY A 34 -7.00 8.27 12.61
N LEU A 35 -6.04 7.46 12.17
CA LEU A 35 -6.27 6.47 11.13
C LEU A 35 -6.76 5.13 11.68
N GLU A 36 -6.24 4.73 12.82
CA GLU A 36 -6.63 3.54 13.60
C GLU A 36 -6.77 2.27 12.75
N LEU A 37 -5.92 2.14 11.73
CA LEU A 37 -5.93 0.97 10.88
C LEU A 37 -5.36 -0.23 11.64
N PRO A 38 -6.01 -1.41 11.56
CA PRO A 38 -5.45 -2.63 12.14
C PRO A 38 -4.01 -2.85 11.64
N PRO A 39 -3.04 -3.11 12.54
CA PRO A 39 -1.62 -3.22 12.17
C PRO A 39 -1.33 -4.27 11.09
N GLU A 40 -2.12 -5.35 11.06
CA GLU A 40 -2.04 -6.41 10.05
C GLU A 40 -2.46 -5.96 8.65
N ARG A 41 -3.17 -4.83 8.54
CA ARG A 41 -3.63 -4.25 7.27
C ARG A 41 -2.68 -3.19 6.71
N VAL A 42 -1.46 -3.16 7.18
CA VAL A 42 -0.40 -2.28 6.67
C VAL A 42 0.70 -3.12 6.05
N ILE A 43 0.91 -2.91 4.76
CA ILE A 43 1.95 -3.57 3.96
C ILE A 43 2.91 -2.49 3.46
N GLY A 44 4.20 -2.74 3.59
CA GLY A 44 5.25 -1.82 3.15
C GLY A 44 6.49 -2.55 2.65
N VAL A 45 7.55 -1.82 2.45
CA VAL A 45 8.87 -2.40 2.18
C VAL A 45 9.38 -3.08 3.44
N ASN A 46 9.65 -4.36 3.34
CA ASN A 46 10.24 -5.15 4.42
C ASN A 46 11.75 -5.26 4.23
N LEU A 47 12.51 -5.02 5.29
CA LEU A 47 13.94 -5.33 5.37
C LEU A 47 14.15 -6.56 6.25
N MET A 48 15.21 -7.32 5.97
CA MET A 48 15.61 -8.45 6.81
C MET A 48 15.93 -7.95 8.23
N LEU A 49 15.36 -8.60 9.23
CA LEU A 49 15.56 -8.30 10.64
C LEU A 49 16.45 -9.39 11.25
N HIS A 50 17.59 -9.02 11.76
CA HIS A 50 18.56 -9.91 12.40
C HIS A 50 18.34 -9.95 13.91
N LYS A 51 18.07 -11.13 14.44
CA LYS A 51 17.90 -11.37 15.88
C LYS A 51 19.25 -11.64 16.56
N PRO A 52 19.36 -11.47 17.89
CA PRO A 52 20.62 -11.72 18.63
C PRO A 52 21.11 -13.15 18.55
N ASP A 53 20.22 -14.11 18.36
CA ASP A 53 20.54 -15.55 18.22
C ASP A 53 21.08 -15.92 16.82
N GLY A 54 21.20 -14.94 15.92
CA GLY A 54 21.64 -15.14 14.54
C GLY A 54 20.54 -15.51 13.57
N SER A 55 19.32 -15.73 14.03
CA SER A 55 18.18 -15.95 13.14
C SER A 55 17.74 -14.67 12.45
N VAL A 56 17.01 -14.83 11.36
CA VAL A 56 16.55 -13.71 10.52
C VAL A 56 15.05 -13.84 10.29
N THR A 57 14.35 -12.71 10.30
CA THR A 57 12.93 -12.63 9.99
C THR A 57 12.64 -11.35 9.19
N VAL A 58 11.38 -11.07 8.88
CA VAL A 58 10.90 -9.82 8.29
C VAL A 58 9.53 -9.48 8.86
N GLY A 59 9.17 -8.20 8.84
CA GLY A 59 7.89 -7.72 9.38
C GLY A 59 6.67 -8.43 8.79
N ALA A 60 6.70 -8.77 7.49
CA ALA A 60 5.63 -9.50 6.83
C ALA A 60 5.42 -10.92 7.41
N LEU A 61 6.49 -11.66 7.70
CA LEU A 61 6.41 -12.98 8.32
C LEU A 61 5.94 -12.88 9.77
N GLU A 62 6.48 -11.93 10.53
CA GLU A 62 6.04 -11.69 11.91
C GLU A 62 4.54 -11.36 11.96
N ARG A 63 4.02 -10.62 10.96
CA ARG A 63 2.59 -10.35 10.83
C ARG A 63 1.78 -11.61 10.54
N LYS A 64 2.25 -12.49 9.64
CA LYS A 64 1.61 -13.79 9.38
C LYS A 64 1.53 -14.65 10.64
N ASP A 65 2.54 -14.57 11.48
CA ASP A 65 2.61 -15.29 12.76
C ASP A 65 1.78 -14.63 13.88
N GLY A 66 1.03 -13.56 13.56
CA GLY A 66 0.20 -12.84 14.52
C GLY A 66 0.94 -11.87 15.43
N HIS A 67 2.23 -11.67 15.20
CA HIS A 67 3.07 -10.73 15.95
C HIS A 67 2.89 -9.31 15.43
N VAL A 68 1.71 -8.75 15.62
CA VAL A 68 1.32 -7.40 15.18
C VAL A 68 0.77 -6.62 16.37
N GLY A 69 0.86 -5.31 16.29
CA GLY A 69 0.42 -4.41 17.36
C GLY A 69 1.46 -3.33 17.59
N LEU A 70 1.06 -2.19 18.13
CA LEU A 70 2.01 -1.10 18.40
C LEU A 70 2.99 -1.48 19.49
N GLU A 71 2.53 -2.20 20.52
CA GLU A 71 3.36 -2.72 21.60
C GLU A 71 4.48 -3.64 21.11
N TYR A 72 4.25 -4.33 19.98
CA TYR A 72 5.22 -5.20 19.34
C TYR A 72 6.58 -4.51 19.06
N TYR A 73 6.56 -3.22 18.70
CA TYR A 73 7.79 -2.46 18.43
C TYR A 73 8.55 -2.07 19.71
N PHE A 74 7.89 -2.15 20.86
CA PHE A 74 8.44 -1.73 22.14
C PHE A 74 8.81 -2.91 23.06
N TYR A 75 8.69 -4.14 22.59
CA TYR A 75 9.14 -5.29 23.36
C TYR A 75 10.67 -5.23 23.56
N PRO A 76 11.16 -5.35 24.80
CA PRO A 76 12.58 -5.22 25.12
C PRO A 76 13.49 -6.12 24.29
N GLU A 77 13.06 -7.35 23.99
CA GLU A 77 13.80 -8.31 23.18
C GLU A 77 14.00 -7.84 21.74
N ARG A 78 13.10 -6.99 21.21
CA ARG A 78 13.18 -6.45 19.84
C ARG A 78 14.08 -5.24 19.72
N LEU A 79 14.34 -4.54 20.83
CA LEU A 79 15.30 -3.45 20.86
C LEU A 79 16.73 -3.93 20.54
N ALA A 80 16.99 -5.22 20.71
CA ALA A 80 18.25 -5.86 20.36
C ALA A 80 18.33 -6.32 18.89
N TRP A 81 17.22 -6.27 18.14
CA TRP A 81 17.21 -6.67 16.74
C TRP A 81 17.86 -5.58 15.87
N ARG A 82 18.45 -5.99 14.77
CA ARG A 82 19.08 -5.07 13.82
C ARG A 82 18.41 -5.18 12.47
N MET A 83 18.03 -4.05 11.93
CA MET A 83 17.56 -3.95 10.55
C MET A 83 18.74 -4.13 9.60
N GLY A 84 18.62 -5.08 8.69
CA GLY A 84 19.57 -5.31 7.62
C GLY A 84 19.35 -4.37 6.44
N THR A 85 20.22 -4.46 5.46
CA THR A 85 20.13 -3.67 4.21
C THR A 85 19.51 -4.45 3.04
N VAL A 86 19.15 -5.71 3.26
CA VAL A 86 18.56 -6.57 2.23
C VAL A 86 17.05 -6.50 2.30
N PRO A 87 16.38 -6.04 1.23
CA PRO A 87 14.92 -6.06 1.18
C PRO A 87 14.38 -7.45 0.96
N PHE A 88 13.17 -7.68 1.45
CA PHE A 88 12.42 -8.91 1.27
C PHE A 88 11.33 -8.71 0.20
N ALA A 89 11.16 -9.68 -0.69
CA ALA A 89 10.14 -9.64 -1.75
C ALA A 89 8.74 -10.00 -1.21
N PRO A 90 7.66 -9.47 -1.82
CA PRO A 90 7.67 -8.48 -2.89
C PRO A 90 7.96 -7.07 -2.38
N MET A 91 8.77 -6.32 -3.13
CA MET A 91 9.00 -4.92 -2.84
C MET A 91 7.82 -4.09 -3.33
N THR A 92 7.24 -3.28 -2.44
CA THR A 92 5.99 -2.52 -2.68
C THR A 92 6.19 -1.26 -3.52
N TRP A 93 6.97 -1.37 -4.62
CA TRP A 93 7.18 -0.32 -5.61
C TRP A 93 6.56 -0.71 -6.95
N TYR A 94 5.85 0.20 -7.59
CA TYR A 94 5.21 -0.02 -8.89
C TYR A 94 4.41 -1.32 -8.95
N GLY A 95 4.75 -2.23 -9.86
CA GLY A 95 4.12 -3.55 -9.97
C GLY A 95 4.26 -4.43 -8.73
N GLY A 96 5.27 -4.18 -7.89
CA GLY A 96 5.44 -4.87 -6.61
C GLY A 96 4.31 -4.60 -5.61
N LYS A 97 3.58 -3.48 -5.72
CA LYS A 97 2.35 -3.28 -4.94
C LYS A 97 1.27 -4.29 -5.30
N VAL A 98 1.11 -4.60 -6.58
CA VAL A 98 0.17 -5.65 -7.02
C VAL A 98 0.62 -7.02 -6.52
N ALA A 99 1.92 -7.33 -6.64
CA ALA A 99 2.46 -8.57 -6.10
C ALA A 99 2.24 -8.69 -4.59
N ALA A 100 2.36 -7.60 -3.85
CA ALA A 100 2.09 -7.57 -2.42
C ALA A 100 0.60 -7.76 -2.08
N ILE A 101 -0.31 -7.23 -2.90
CA ILE A 101 -1.75 -7.48 -2.75
C ILE A 101 -2.04 -8.97 -2.92
N LEU A 102 -1.53 -9.57 -4.00
CA LEU A 102 -1.74 -10.99 -4.30
C LEU A 102 -1.11 -11.93 -3.26
N GLU A 103 0.05 -11.58 -2.70
CA GLU A 103 0.76 -12.40 -1.72
C GLU A 103 0.19 -12.27 -0.29
N TRP A 104 -0.22 -11.03 0.10
CA TRP A 104 -0.48 -10.72 1.50
C TRP A 104 -1.94 -10.39 1.82
N ILE A 105 -2.77 -10.11 0.81
CA ILE A 105 -4.19 -9.79 1.01
C ILE A 105 -5.07 -10.90 0.43
N ASP A 106 -5.12 -11.01 -0.89
CA ASP A 106 -5.93 -12.00 -1.58
C ASP A 106 -5.37 -12.26 -2.98
N ASP A 107 -5.18 -13.52 -3.34
CA ASP A 107 -4.64 -13.95 -4.62
C ASP A 107 -5.69 -14.10 -5.73
N ALA A 108 -6.97 -14.09 -5.36
CA ALA A 108 -8.11 -14.27 -6.26
C ALA A 108 -8.96 -13.00 -6.44
N GLN A 109 -9.15 -12.23 -5.37
CA GLN A 109 -10.02 -11.06 -5.40
C GLN A 109 -9.22 -9.78 -5.68
N ARG A 110 -9.73 -9.00 -6.63
CA ARG A 110 -9.19 -7.67 -6.91
C ARG A 110 -9.83 -6.63 -6.00
N PRO A 111 -9.10 -5.57 -5.63
CA PRO A 111 -9.67 -4.49 -4.83
C PRO A 111 -10.80 -3.77 -5.59
N ILE A 112 -11.85 -3.40 -4.88
CA ILE A 112 -12.98 -2.63 -5.42
C ILE A 112 -12.73 -1.11 -5.41
N LEU A 113 -11.76 -0.65 -4.63
CA LEU A 113 -11.31 0.74 -4.61
C LEU A 113 -9.82 0.78 -4.35
N VAL A 114 -9.10 1.52 -5.17
CA VAL A 114 -7.69 1.83 -4.94
C VAL A 114 -7.46 3.33 -5.05
N ALA A 115 -6.94 3.91 -3.99
CA ALA A 115 -6.50 5.30 -3.96
C ALA A 115 -4.97 5.39 -4.07
N GLY A 116 -4.48 6.40 -4.78
CA GLY A 116 -3.05 6.66 -4.91
C GLY A 116 -2.75 8.07 -5.41
N ASP A 117 -1.57 8.58 -5.08
CA ASP A 117 -1.17 9.95 -5.37
C ASP A 117 0.13 10.07 -6.17
N SER A 118 0.76 8.95 -6.48
CA SER A 118 2.06 8.91 -7.15
C SER A 118 2.12 7.91 -8.31
N PRO A 119 3.08 8.03 -9.23
CA PRO A 119 3.29 7.04 -10.29
C PRO A 119 3.54 5.61 -9.77
N ASN A 120 4.01 5.46 -8.53
CA ASN A 120 4.16 4.15 -7.87
C ASN A 120 2.84 3.40 -7.71
N ASP A 121 1.70 4.10 -7.70
CA ASP A 121 0.38 3.54 -7.43
C ASP A 121 -0.34 3.08 -8.70
N PHE A 122 0.14 3.44 -9.87
CA PHE A 122 -0.54 3.19 -11.14
C PHE A 122 -0.91 1.71 -11.33
N TYR A 123 0.05 0.80 -11.13
CA TYR A 123 -0.22 -0.63 -11.33
C TYR A 123 -1.27 -1.17 -10.35
N MET A 124 -1.23 -0.70 -9.11
CA MET A 124 -2.24 -1.03 -8.11
C MET A 124 -3.62 -0.49 -8.51
N GLN A 125 -3.69 0.76 -9.01
CA GLN A 125 -4.91 1.36 -9.52
C GLN A 125 -5.44 0.63 -10.77
N PHE A 126 -4.56 0.09 -11.64
CA PHE A 126 -4.98 -0.73 -12.79
C PHE A 126 -5.49 -2.11 -12.38
N HIS A 127 -5.09 -2.60 -11.23
CA HIS A 127 -5.52 -3.89 -10.70
C HIS A 127 -6.93 -3.89 -10.09
N VAL A 128 -7.61 -2.74 -10.05
CA VAL A 128 -8.99 -2.62 -9.57
C VAL A 128 -9.95 -3.47 -10.39
N ALA A 129 -10.96 -4.06 -9.74
CA ALA A 129 -12.06 -4.79 -10.37
C ALA A 129 -13.05 -3.84 -11.07
N ALA A 130 -12.60 -3.09 -12.07
CA ALA A 130 -13.43 -2.08 -12.74
C ALA A 130 -14.61 -2.67 -13.52
N ASP A 131 -14.46 -3.87 -14.05
CA ASP A 131 -15.51 -4.67 -14.68
C ASP A 131 -16.63 -5.07 -13.70
N GLU A 132 -16.37 -4.98 -12.40
CA GLU A 132 -17.33 -5.19 -11.32
C GLU A 132 -17.78 -3.86 -10.64
N GLY A 133 -17.48 -2.72 -11.29
CA GLY A 133 -17.82 -1.39 -10.76
C GLY A 133 -16.79 -0.80 -9.81
N GLY A 134 -15.59 -1.36 -9.76
CA GLY A 134 -14.51 -0.86 -8.92
C GLY A 134 -14.00 0.53 -9.34
N ILE A 135 -13.49 1.29 -8.38
CA ILE A 135 -13.12 2.70 -8.50
C ILE A 135 -11.60 2.88 -8.38
N ARG A 136 -11.04 3.67 -9.29
CA ARG A 136 -9.67 4.17 -9.24
C ARG A 136 -9.68 5.62 -8.77
N LEU A 137 -9.27 5.85 -7.54
CA LEU A 137 -9.19 7.20 -6.98
C LEU A 137 -7.78 7.76 -7.16
N ARG A 138 -7.66 8.80 -7.96
CA ARG A 138 -6.40 9.49 -8.20
C ARG A 138 -6.38 10.81 -7.44
N ILE A 139 -5.39 10.96 -6.56
CA ILE A 139 -5.15 12.19 -5.83
C ILE A 139 -4.00 12.92 -6.53
N HIS A 140 -4.27 14.08 -7.12
CA HIS A 140 -3.27 14.89 -7.78
C HIS A 140 -2.62 15.87 -6.79
N ARG A 141 -1.35 15.63 -6.50
CA ARG A 141 -0.53 16.56 -5.70
C ARG A 141 0.01 17.72 -6.54
N SER A 142 0.09 17.53 -7.86
CA SER A 142 0.57 18.55 -8.81
C SER A 142 0.16 18.21 -10.23
N ASP A 143 0.23 19.19 -11.14
CA ASP A 143 0.01 18.98 -12.58
C ASP A 143 1.04 18.04 -13.18
N GLU A 144 2.28 18.01 -12.67
CA GLU A 144 3.30 17.06 -13.09
C GLU A 144 2.87 15.61 -12.84
N HIS A 145 2.26 15.32 -11.68
CA HIS A 145 1.73 13.99 -11.39
C HIS A 145 0.54 13.62 -12.28
N ARG A 146 -0.31 14.60 -12.62
CA ARG A 146 -1.40 14.40 -13.58
C ARG A 146 -0.84 14.06 -14.96
N GLN A 147 0.15 14.80 -15.42
CA GLN A 147 0.79 14.58 -16.71
C GLN A 147 1.46 13.20 -16.77
N ALA A 148 2.15 12.79 -15.70
CA ALA A 148 2.80 11.48 -15.62
C ALA A 148 1.82 10.30 -15.81
N LEU A 149 0.57 10.41 -15.31
CA LEU A 149 -0.47 9.42 -15.58
C LEU A 149 -0.85 9.39 -17.05
N THR A 150 -1.10 10.57 -17.63
CA THR A 150 -1.47 10.71 -19.04
C THR A 150 -0.40 10.15 -19.95
N ASP A 151 0.86 10.49 -19.73
CA ASP A 151 2.01 9.99 -20.49
C ASP A 151 2.13 8.47 -20.41
N ARG A 152 1.88 7.91 -19.25
CA ARG A 152 1.91 6.46 -19.03
C ARG A 152 0.81 5.75 -19.82
N GLN A 153 -0.40 6.28 -19.78
CA GLN A 153 -1.53 5.75 -20.55
C GLN A 153 -1.24 5.78 -22.04
N GLN A 154 -0.74 6.92 -22.55
CA GLN A 154 -0.37 7.07 -23.97
C GLN A 154 0.76 6.14 -24.38
N HIS A 155 1.79 5.99 -23.55
CA HIS A 155 2.92 5.10 -23.82
C HIS A 155 2.47 3.64 -23.94
N GLN A 156 1.58 3.18 -23.08
CA GLN A 156 1.06 1.81 -23.17
C GLN A 156 0.15 1.60 -24.39
N GLN A 157 -0.65 2.58 -24.76
CA GLN A 157 -1.47 2.52 -25.98
C GLN A 157 -0.60 2.44 -27.24
N SER A 158 0.51 3.18 -27.31
CA SER A 158 1.43 3.17 -28.45
C SER A 158 2.32 1.94 -28.53
N GLY A 159 2.57 1.29 -27.43
CA GLY A 159 3.52 0.16 -27.31
C GLY A 159 2.96 -1.23 -27.59
N ASN A 160 1.72 -1.34 -28.06
CA ASN A 160 1.02 -2.63 -28.24
C ASN A 160 0.96 -3.51 -26.95
N LEU A 161 1.14 -2.88 -25.80
CA LEU A 161 0.94 -3.48 -24.49
C LEU A 161 -0.57 -3.47 -24.19
N ASN A 162 -1.00 -4.32 -23.26
CA ASN A 162 -2.38 -4.29 -22.80
C ASN A 162 -2.78 -2.85 -22.47
N PRO A 163 -3.81 -2.29 -23.12
CA PRO A 163 -4.18 -0.89 -22.91
C PRO A 163 -4.50 -0.66 -21.42
N MET A 164 -3.99 0.44 -20.90
CA MET A 164 -4.33 0.85 -19.55
C MET A 164 -5.80 1.26 -19.51
N PRO A 165 -6.52 0.93 -18.45
CA PRO A 165 -7.91 1.33 -18.32
C PRO A 165 -8.06 2.85 -18.39
N THR A 166 -9.05 3.30 -19.15
CA THR A 166 -9.42 4.71 -19.28
C THR A 166 -10.68 5.07 -18.51
N ASP A 167 -11.38 4.06 -18.00
CA ASP A 167 -12.64 4.15 -17.26
C ASP A 167 -12.47 3.93 -15.75
N GLY A 168 -13.49 4.27 -14.99
CA GLY A 168 -13.51 4.04 -13.55
C GLY A 168 -12.58 4.95 -12.72
N TRP A 169 -12.12 6.08 -13.31
CA TRP A 169 -11.29 7.04 -12.61
C TRP A 169 -12.13 8.12 -11.93
N ILE A 170 -11.80 8.38 -10.67
CA ILE A 170 -12.18 9.60 -9.94
C ILE A 170 -10.90 10.35 -9.65
N GLU A 171 -10.82 11.58 -10.09
CA GLU A 171 -9.66 12.44 -9.88
C GLU A 171 -10.03 13.55 -8.90
N VAL A 172 -9.20 13.76 -7.90
CA VAL A 172 -9.31 14.83 -6.91
C VAL A 172 -7.98 15.57 -6.80
N THR A 173 -8.05 16.86 -6.53
CA THR A 173 -6.87 17.69 -6.26
C THR A 173 -6.68 17.91 -4.77
N ALA A 174 -5.55 18.46 -4.37
CA ALA A 174 -5.34 18.90 -3.00
C ALA A 174 -6.38 19.95 -2.58
N GLU A 175 -6.76 20.86 -3.51
CA GLU A 175 -7.77 21.89 -3.30
C GLU A 175 -9.15 21.27 -3.01
N ASP A 176 -9.55 20.22 -3.75
CA ASP A 176 -10.81 19.50 -3.50
C ASP A 176 -10.85 18.88 -2.09
N LEU A 177 -9.69 18.56 -1.55
CA LEU A 177 -9.52 17.99 -0.20
C LEU A 177 -9.37 19.05 0.89
N GLY A 178 -9.27 20.33 0.53
CA GLY A 178 -9.11 21.44 1.45
C GLY A 178 -7.71 21.54 2.07
N VAL A 179 -6.67 21.10 1.38
CA VAL A 179 -5.25 21.12 1.78
C VAL A 179 -4.39 21.79 0.74
#